data_cf1c64be332554baf4ea05f68b6521d8
#
_entry.id   cf1c64be332554baf4ea05f68b6521d8
#
_cell.length_a   1.000
_cell.length_b   1.000
_cell.length_c   1.000
_cell.angle_alpha   90.00
_cell.angle_beta   90.00
_cell.angle_gamma   90.00
#
_symmetry.space_group_name_H-M   'P 1'
#
loop_
_entity.id
_entity.type
_entity.pdbx_description
1 polymer ?
#
loop_
_entity_poly.entity_id
_entity_poly.type
_entity_poly.pdbx_seq_one_letter_code
_entity_poly.pdbx_strand_id
1 'polypeptide(L)'
;MDKRNERQKKIRNFSIIAHIDHGKSTLADRILEKTKALEQREMKAQLLDSMDIERERGITIKLNAVQLQYTAKNGEEYIFHLIDTPGHVDFTYEVSRSLAACEGAILVVDAAQGIEAQTLANVYLALDNNLEIIPIINKIDLPAADPEKVKTEIEDVIGLPTDDIVLASAKAGIGIDEILEQIVEYIPAPSGDAAGPLQALIFDSLYDAYRGVIVSVRIKNGTVKAGDKIKMMATGGVFEVTEVGIHTPKEKIVDELTAGDVGFICASIKNVSETRVGDTITLANNPAKEALPGYRKLNPMVFCGLYPIDSSKYNDLREALEKLELNDSALQYEAETSQALGFGFRCGFLGMLHMEIIQERIEREFNIDIIATAPSVIYKVEKTDGTMVDVSNPSEMPDPQKINKITEPFVKASIMVPNDYVGAVMDLCQKKRGIFLNMEYIDDTRVNITYDIPLSEIVFDFFDQLKSNTKGYASFDYELTGYKDSNLVKMDILLNGEQVDALSFIVHREFAYQRGKVIVEKLKKLIPKQQFEIPIQAAIGNKIISRETIKAMRKNVLAKCYGGDISRKRKLLEKQKKGKERMKAVGSVEVPQDAFMAVLKMDEE
;
A
#
# COMPACT_ATOMS: atom_id res chain seq x y z
N MET A 1 -43.80 19.13 -0.17
CA MET A 1 -42.55 18.35 0.03
C MET A 1 -41.51 18.83 -0.96
N ASP A 2 -40.31 19.15 -0.52
CA ASP A 2 -39.27 19.69 -1.39
C ASP A 2 -38.82 18.55 -2.34
N LYS A 3 -38.75 18.85 -3.65
CA LYS A 3 -38.31 17.88 -4.68
C LYS A 3 -36.95 17.26 -4.38
N ARG A 4 -36.09 17.97 -3.63
CA ARG A 4 -34.79 17.51 -3.16
C ARG A 4 -34.92 16.34 -2.19
N ASN A 5 -35.84 16.41 -1.22
CA ASN A 5 -36.06 15.33 -0.26
C ASN A 5 -36.62 14.06 -0.90
N GLU A 6 -37.47 14.20 -1.96
CA GLU A 6 -37.97 13.03 -2.71
C GLU A 6 -36.84 12.37 -3.53
N ARG A 7 -35.93 13.16 -4.13
CA ARG A 7 -34.76 12.64 -4.83
C ARG A 7 -33.82 11.91 -3.87
N GLN A 8 -33.56 12.47 -2.67
CA GLN A 8 -32.67 11.89 -1.66
C GLN A 8 -33.13 10.51 -1.21
N LYS A 9 -34.43 10.24 -1.08
CA LYS A 9 -34.99 8.93 -0.74
C LYS A 9 -34.65 7.84 -1.75
N LYS A 10 -34.35 8.21 -2.98
CA LYS A 10 -34.03 7.31 -4.09
C LYS A 10 -32.51 7.14 -4.31
N ILE A 11 -31.69 7.75 -3.48
CA ILE A 11 -30.24 7.60 -3.51
C ILE A 11 -29.83 6.36 -2.70
N ARG A 12 -28.84 5.61 -3.22
CA ARG A 12 -28.16 4.50 -2.53
C ARG A 12 -26.65 4.66 -2.71
N ASN A 13 -25.95 4.95 -1.61
CA ASN A 13 -24.50 5.06 -1.62
C ASN A 13 -23.92 3.79 -1.01
N PHE A 14 -23.15 3.07 -1.78
CA PHE A 14 -22.59 1.79 -1.33
C PHE A 14 -21.21 1.54 -1.90
N SER A 15 -20.49 0.67 -1.22
CA SER A 15 -19.19 0.16 -1.63
C SER A 15 -19.25 -1.36 -1.80
N ILE A 16 -18.27 -1.91 -2.51
CA ILE A 16 -18.05 -3.35 -2.60
C ILE A 16 -16.81 -3.70 -1.82
N ILE A 17 -16.95 -4.51 -0.78
CA ILE A 17 -15.88 -5.04 0.04
C ILE A 17 -15.67 -6.53 -0.24
N ALA A 18 -14.42 -6.93 -0.40
CA ALA A 18 -14.07 -8.31 -0.74
C ALA A 18 -12.62 -8.58 -0.36
N HIS A 19 -12.27 -9.84 -0.20
CA HIS A 19 -10.88 -10.29 -0.25
C HIS A 19 -10.33 -10.19 -1.69
N ILE A 20 -9.01 -10.17 -1.83
CA ILE A 20 -8.33 -10.20 -3.13
C ILE A 20 -8.81 -11.45 -3.91
N ASP A 21 -9.02 -11.29 -5.20
CA ASP A 21 -9.50 -12.34 -6.11
C ASP A 21 -10.92 -12.90 -5.84
N HIS A 22 -11.71 -12.40 -4.89
CA HIS A 22 -13.10 -12.82 -4.70
C HIS A 22 -14.06 -12.33 -5.80
N GLY A 23 -13.57 -11.48 -6.71
CA GLY A 23 -14.32 -11.05 -7.90
C GLY A 23 -14.99 -9.68 -7.76
N LYS A 24 -14.48 -8.80 -6.89
CA LYS A 24 -14.94 -7.43 -6.66
C LYS A 24 -15.06 -6.62 -7.97
N SER A 25 -13.95 -6.46 -8.71
CA SER A 25 -13.92 -5.66 -9.95
C SER A 25 -14.81 -6.27 -11.04
N THR A 26 -14.89 -7.61 -11.12
CA THR A 26 -15.82 -8.29 -12.04
C THR A 26 -17.27 -8.02 -11.70
N LEU A 27 -17.64 -7.98 -10.40
CA LEU A 27 -18.99 -7.64 -9.97
C LEU A 27 -19.31 -6.18 -10.28
N ALA A 28 -18.39 -5.27 -10.01
CA ALA A 28 -18.53 -3.85 -10.35
C ALA A 28 -18.77 -3.65 -11.86
N ASP A 29 -18.02 -4.33 -12.73
CA ASP A 29 -18.24 -4.31 -14.18
C ASP A 29 -19.66 -4.79 -14.55
N ARG A 30 -20.19 -5.85 -13.91
CA ARG A 30 -21.53 -6.35 -14.16
C ARG A 30 -22.63 -5.37 -13.71
N ILE A 31 -22.41 -4.69 -12.58
CA ILE A 31 -23.32 -3.63 -12.12
C ILE A 31 -23.35 -2.48 -13.13
N LEU A 32 -22.17 -2.04 -13.64
CA LEU A 32 -22.07 -1.01 -14.68
C LEU A 32 -22.77 -1.43 -15.98
N GLU A 33 -22.63 -2.67 -16.40
CA GLU A 33 -23.28 -3.21 -17.58
C GLU A 33 -24.80 -3.24 -17.43
N LYS A 34 -25.32 -3.76 -16.32
CA LYS A 34 -26.76 -3.89 -16.05
C LYS A 34 -27.46 -2.53 -15.91
N THR A 35 -26.80 -1.56 -15.32
CA THR A 35 -27.30 -0.18 -15.19
C THR A 35 -27.16 0.63 -16.49
N LYS A 36 -26.62 0.04 -17.55
CA LYS A 36 -26.39 0.68 -18.86
C LYS A 36 -25.59 2.00 -18.74
N ALA A 37 -24.66 2.03 -17.81
CA ALA A 37 -23.80 3.20 -17.59
C ALA A 37 -22.92 3.51 -18.82
N LEU A 38 -22.63 2.48 -19.65
CA LEU A 38 -21.89 2.57 -20.90
C LEU A 38 -22.55 1.74 -22.01
N GLU A 39 -22.30 2.13 -23.26
CA GLU A 39 -22.64 1.28 -24.39
C GLU A 39 -21.77 0.02 -24.40
N GLN A 40 -22.34 -1.10 -24.83
CA GLN A 40 -21.64 -2.40 -24.88
C GLN A 40 -20.29 -2.36 -25.62
N ARG A 41 -20.13 -1.42 -26.57
CA ARG A 41 -18.89 -1.18 -27.33
C ARG A 41 -17.78 -0.52 -26.52
N GLU A 42 -18.14 0.20 -25.45
CA GLU A 42 -17.22 0.96 -24.59
C GLU A 42 -16.78 0.14 -23.36
N MET A 43 -17.44 -0.99 -23.10
CA MET A 43 -17.12 -1.87 -21.98
C MET A 43 -15.76 -2.52 -22.19
N LYS A 44 -14.87 -2.30 -21.22
CA LYS A 44 -13.58 -2.99 -21.07
C LYS A 44 -13.61 -3.73 -19.76
N ALA A 45 -12.85 -4.81 -19.64
CA ALA A 45 -12.69 -5.49 -18.36
C ALA A 45 -12.01 -4.57 -17.35
N GLN A 46 -12.47 -4.62 -16.09
CA GLN A 46 -11.96 -3.79 -14.99
C GLN A 46 -12.03 -2.28 -15.31
N LEU A 47 -13.22 -1.84 -15.69
CA LEU A 47 -13.44 -0.47 -16.16
C LEU A 47 -13.15 0.59 -15.10
N LEU A 48 -13.42 0.31 -13.83
CA LEU A 48 -13.14 1.20 -12.70
C LEU A 48 -11.66 1.26 -12.35
N ASP A 49 -10.89 0.22 -12.70
CA ASP A 49 -9.44 0.21 -12.52
C ASP A 49 -8.80 1.11 -13.59
N SER A 50 -8.58 2.36 -13.24
CA SER A 50 -8.16 3.42 -14.18
C SER A 50 -6.68 3.33 -14.58
N MET A 51 -5.85 2.72 -13.74
CA MET A 51 -4.41 2.57 -13.95
C MET A 51 -4.07 1.26 -14.65
N ASP A 52 -3.05 1.28 -15.51
CA ASP A 52 -2.54 0.04 -16.13
C ASP A 52 -1.99 -0.94 -15.08
N ILE A 53 -1.37 -0.41 -14.02
CA ILE A 53 -0.84 -1.19 -12.89
C ILE A 53 -1.96 -1.96 -12.16
N GLU A 54 -3.13 -1.34 -11.97
CA GLU A 54 -4.30 -2.00 -11.37
C GLU A 54 -4.73 -3.21 -12.17
N ARG A 55 -4.83 -3.04 -13.49
CA ARG A 55 -5.24 -4.10 -14.43
C ARG A 55 -4.22 -5.23 -14.54
N GLU A 56 -2.92 -4.90 -14.57
CA GLU A 56 -1.84 -5.88 -14.64
C GLU A 56 -1.73 -6.71 -13.36
N ARG A 57 -1.92 -6.08 -12.19
CA ARG A 57 -1.82 -6.75 -10.88
C ARG A 57 -3.14 -7.36 -10.42
N GLY A 58 -4.27 -7.03 -11.07
CA GLY A 58 -5.61 -7.49 -10.70
C GLY A 58 -6.10 -6.94 -9.37
N ILE A 59 -5.61 -5.78 -8.94
CA ILE A 59 -5.97 -5.14 -7.67
C ILE A 59 -6.41 -3.70 -7.90
N THR A 60 -7.44 -3.25 -7.20
CA THR A 60 -7.81 -1.83 -7.14
C THR A 60 -6.86 -1.11 -6.20
N ILE A 61 -6.24 -0.04 -6.66
CA ILE A 61 -5.30 0.79 -5.90
C ILE A 61 -5.98 2.09 -5.50
N LYS A 62 -6.62 2.75 -6.47
CA LYS A 62 -7.24 4.05 -6.28
C LYS A 62 -8.74 3.92 -6.11
N LEU A 63 -9.27 4.70 -5.19
CA LEU A 63 -10.70 4.87 -5.00
C LEU A 63 -11.33 5.48 -6.25
N ASN A 64 -12.40 4.86 -6.74
CA ASN A 64 -13.21 5.38 -7.83
C ASN A 64 -14.67 5.42 -7.39
N ALA A 65 -15.33 6.56 -7.63
CA ALA A 65 -16.76 6.74 -7.38
C ALA A 65 -17.48 6.87 -8.71
N VAL A 66 -18.62 6.22 -8.87
CA VAL A 66 -19.42 6.33 -10.08
C VAL A 66 -20.92 6.42 -9.74
N GLN A 67 -21.62 7.38 -10.37
CA GLN A 67 -23.07 7.50 -10.27
C GLN A 67 -23.74 6.70 -11.40
N LEU A 68 -24.71 5.87 -11.03
CA LEU A 68 -25.48 5.01 -11.91
C LEU A 68 -26.97 5.28 -11.75
N GLN A 69 -27.76 4.96 -12.77
CA GLN A 69 -29.21 4.99 -12.72
C GLN A 69 -29.72 3.57 -12.82
N TYR A 70 -30.63 3.21 -11.93
CA TYR A 70 -31.26 1.90 -11.92
C TYR A 70 -32.78 2.00 -11.83
N THR A 71 -33.48 1.32 -12.73
CA THR A 71 -34.93 1.15 -12.67
C THR A 71 -35.22 -0.17 -11.98
N ALA A 72 -35.73 -0.10 -10.75
CA ALA A 72 -36.05 -1.28 -9.96
C ALA A 72 -37.32 -2.01 -10.46
N LYS A 73 -37.52 -3.25 -9.98
CA LYS A 73 -38.71 -4.06 -10.31
C LYS A 73 -40.02 -3.39 -9.92
N ASN A 74 -40.02 -2.48 -8.95
CA ASN A 74 -41.17 -1.65 -8.57
C ASN A 74 -41.50 -0.54 -9.57
N GLY A 75 -40.73 -0.37 -10.64
CA GLY A 75 -40.87 0.67 -11.67
C GLY A 75 -40.32 2.04 -11.27
N GLU A 76 -39.71 2.19 -10.10
CA GLU A 76 -39.10 3.44 -9.66
C GLU A 76 -37.64 3.54 -10.10
N GLU A 77 -37.23 4.79 -10.40
CA GLU A 77 -35.81 5.07 -10.71
C GLU A 77 -35.03 5.42 -9.46
N TYR A 78 -33.88 4.76 -9.27
CA TYR A 78 -32.94 4.99 -8.18
C TYR A 78 -31.61 5.52 -8.71
N ILE A 79 -30.94 6.29 -7.87
CA ILE A 79 -29.59 6.81 -8.11
C ILE A 79 -28.64 6.02 -7.23
N PHE A 80 -27.74 5.28 -7.84
CA PHE A 80 -26.70 4.53 -7.15
C PHE A 80 -25.38 5.29 -7.22
N HIS A 81 -24.71 5.44 -6.11
CA HIS A 81 -23.31 5.84 -6.06
C HIS A 81 -22.50 4.62 -5.60
N LEU A 82 -21.84 3.99 -6.57
CA LEU A 82 -20.88 2.93 -6.30
C LEU A 82 -19.52 3.56 -6.02
N ILE A 83 -18.98 3.30 -4.83
CA ILE A 83 -17.64 3.74 -4.43
C ILE A 83 -16.77 2.49 -4.37
N ASP A 84 -15.90 2.30 -5.37
CA ASP A 84 -15.01 1.15 -5.45
C ASP A 84 -13.83 1.31 -4.50
N THR A 85 -13.50 0.25 -3.76
CA THR A 85 -12.49 0.25 -2.70
C THR A 85 -11.34 -0.67 -3.04
N PRO A 86 -10.09 -0.35 -2.65
CA PRO A 86 -9.02 -1.33 -2.64
C PRO A 86 -9.37 -2.56 -1.79
N GLY A 87 -8.79 -3.72 -2.14
CA GLY A 87 -8.99 -4.97 -1.39
C GLY A 87 -7.79 -5.38 -0.53
N HIS A 88 -6.68 -4.65 -0.54
CA HIS A 88 -5.43 -5.03 0.12
C HIS A 88 -5.24 -4.30 1.46
N VAL A 89 -4.60 -4.97 2.43
CA VAL A 89 -4.35 -4.44 3.79
C VAL A 89 -3.60 -3.09 3.79
N ASP A 90 -2.65 -2.89 2.89
CA ASP A 90 -1.89 -1.64 2.79
C ASP A 90 -2.78 -0.43 2.45
N PHE A 91 -3.97 -0.66 1.89
CA PHE A 91 -4.95 0.36 1.51
C PHE A 91 -6.17 0.43 2.43
N THR A 92 -6.08 -0.11 3.64
CA THR A 92 -7.17 -0.07 4.65
C THR A 92 -7.69 1.35 4.90
N TYR A 93 -6.84 2.35 4.73
CA TYR A 93 -7.21 3.75 4.86
C TYR A 93 -8.14 4.24 3.73
N GLU A 94 -7.85 3.88 2.49
CA GLU A 94 -8.72 4.16 1.34
C GLU A 94 -10.06 3.46 1.52
N VAL A 95 -10.06 2.21 2.02
CA VAL A 95 -11.28 1.48 2.38
C VAL A 95 -12.09 2.25 3.43
N SER A 96 -11.48 2.66 4.53
CA SER A 96 -12.15 3.41 5.59
C SER A 96 -12.77 4.73 5.09
N ARG A 97 -12.07 5.45 4.19
CA ARG A 97 -12.58 6.69 3.57
C ARG A 97 -13.79 6.44 2.68
N SER A 98 -13.73 5.40 1.87
CA SER A 98 -14.82 5.01 0.98
C SER A 98 -16.06 4.64 1.77
N LEU A 99 -15.89 3.82 2.81
CA LEU A 99 -16.98 3.37 3.66
C LEU A 99 -17.66 4.54 4.39
N ALA A 100 -16.91 5.52 4.88
CA ALA A 100 -17.49 6.71 5.52
C ALA A 100 -18.35 7.59 4.58
N ALA A 101 -18.20 7.43 3.27
CA ALA A 101 -19.03 8.10 2.27
C ALA A 101 -20.30 7.31 1.90
N CYS A 102 -20.46 6.08 2.39
CA CYS A 102 -21.53 5.15 2.07
C CYS A 102 -22.58 5.04 3.20
N GLU A 103 -23.72 4.45 2.88
CA GLU A 103 -24.74 3.97 3.79
C GLU A 103 -24.81 2.43 3.84
N GLY A 104 -24.19 1.73 2.87
CA GLY A 104 -24.14 0.28 2.85
C GLY A 104 -22.89 -0.27 2.16
N ALA A 105 -22.67 -1.56 2.33
CA ALA A 105 -21.58 -2.30 1.71
C ALA A 105 -22.05 -3.67 1.21
N ILE A 106 -21.64 -4.05 0.00
CA ILE A 106 -21.82 -5.40 -0.53
C ILE A 106 -20.59 -6.20 -0.13
N LEU A 107 -20.79 -7.24 0.68
CA LEU A 107 -19.73 -8.17 1.07
C LEU A 107 -19.68 -9.34 0.09
N VAL A 108 -18.60 -9.43 -0.70
CA VAL A 108 -18.42 -10.50 -1.67
C VAL A 108 -17.55 -11.60 -1.07
N VAL A 109 -18.12 -12.80 -0.96
CA VAL A 109 -17.42 -14.00 -0.48
C VAL A 109 -17.34 -15.02 -1.60
N ASP A 110 -16.17 -15.62 -1.82
CA ASP A 110 -15.95 -16.66 -2.81
C ASP A 110 -16.57 -17.99 -2.35
N ALA A 111 -17.38 -18.62 -3.21
CA ALA A 111 -18.06 -19.90 -2.91
C ALA A 111 -17.10 -21.08 -2.66
N ALA A 112 -15.85 -20.98 -3.11
CA ALA A 112 -14.85 -22.04 -2.94
C ALA A 112 -13.86 -21.76 -1.80
N GLN A 113 -13.52 -20.47 -1.57
CA GLN A 113 -12.53 -20.06 -0.56
C GLN A 113 -13.17 -19.69 0.78
N GLY A 114 -14.43 -19.19 0.77
CA GLY A 114 -15.13 -18.76 1.97
C GLY A 114 -14.57 -17.45 2.56
N ILE A 115 -14.62 -17.33 3.89
CA ILE A 115 -14.16 -16.15 4.62
C ILE A 115 -12.64 -16.15 4.74
N GLU A 116 -12.02 -15.02 4.46
CA GLU A 116 -10.59 -14.79 4.54
C GLU A 116 -10.27 -13.65 5.53
N ALA A 117 -8.99 -13.48 5.95
CA ALA A 117 -8.61 -12.50 6.97
C ALA A 117 -9.05 -11.07 6.62
N GLN A 118 -8.84 -10.64 5.37
CA GLN A 118 -9.24 -9.32 4.91
C GLN A 118 -10.77 -9.16 4.83
N THR A 119 -11.52 -10.24 4.63
CA THR A 119 -12.98 -10.22 4.69
C THR A 119 -13.44 -9.69 6.05
N LEU A 120 -12.91 -10.26 7.13
CA LEU A 120 -13.23 -9.85 8.50
C LEU A 120 -12.81 -8.41 8.79
N ALA A 121 -11.58 -8.04 8.42
CA ALA A 121 -11.09 -6.68 8.61
C ALA A 121 -12.00 -5.63 7.93
N ASN A 122 -12.41 -5.89 6.69
CA ASN A 122 -13.31 -5.01 5.95
C ASN A 122 -14.73 -4.96 6.55
N VAL A 123 -15.23 -6.08 7.07
CA VAL A 123 -16.53 -6.13 7.77
C VAL A 123 -16.48 -5.27 9.04
N TYR A 124 -15.44 -5.38 9.86
CA TYR A 124 -15.30 -4.54 11.06
C TYR A 124 -15.23 -3.06 10.70
N LEU A 125 -14.50 -2.68 9.65
CA LEU A 125 -14.48 -1.30 9.17
C LEU A 125 -15.85 -0.81 8.70
N ALA A 126 -16.65 -1.66 8.06
CA ALA A 126 -18.02 -1.33 7.67
C ALA A 126 -18.93 -1.14 8.89
N LEU A 127 -18.82 -2.01 9.88
CA LEU A 127 -19.57 -1.92 11.15
C LEU A 127 -19.18 -0.66 11.96
N ASP A 128 -17.90 -0.32 12.01
CA ASP A 128 -17.42 0.91 12.67
C ASP A 128 -17.99 2.19 12.03
N ASN A 129 -18.34 2.12 10.74
CA ASN A 129 -19.01 3.19 10.02
C ASN A 129 -20.55 3.07 10.03
N ASN A 130 -21.12 2.13 10.78
CA ASN A 130 -22.56 1.86 10.89
C ASN A 130 -23.22 1.60 9.52
N LEU A 131 -22.54 0.86 8.63
CA LEU A 131 -23.09 0.51 7.32
C LEU A 131 -23.99 -0.72 7.38
N GLU A 132 -25.02 -0.74 6.55
CA GLU A 132 -25.77 -1.95 6.24
C GLU A 132 -24.92 -2.86 5.36
N ILE A 133 -24.73 -4.13 5.77
CA ILE A 133 -23.87 -5.08 5.05
C ILE A 133 -24.75 -6.14 4.38
N ILE A 134 -24.64 -6.23 3.06
CA ILE A 134 -25.33 -7.23 2.24
C ILE A 134 -24.31 -8.30 1.84
N PRO A 135 -24.34 -9.50 2.44
CA PRO A 135 -23.48 -10.59 2.02
C PRO A 135 -23.96 -11.20 0.71
N ILE A 136 -23.03 -11.53 -0.18
CA ILE A 136 -23.29 -12.31 -1.40
C ILE A 136 -22.23 -13.40 -1.56
N ILE A 137 -22.60 -14.55 -2.10
CA ILE A 137 -21.68 -15.64 -2.41
C ILE A 137 -21.43 -15.66 -3.91
N ASN A 138 -20.21 -15.35 -4.30
CA ASN A 138 -19.79 -15.26 -5.70
C ASN A 138 -19.05 -16.51 -6.17
N LYS A 139 -18.89 -16.65 -7.49
CA LYS A 139 -18.20 -17.75 -8.16
C LYS A 139 -18.84 -19.13 -7.96
N ILE A 140 -20.16 -19.19 -7.88
CA ILE A 140 -20.90 -20.45 -7.78
C ILE A 140 -20.73 -21.37 -9.01
N ASP A 141 -20.18 -20.84 -10.09
CA ASP A 141 -19.85 -21.57 -11.32
C ASP A 141 -18.58 -22.43 -11.21
N LEU A 142 -17.79 -22.29 -10.15
CA LEU A 142 -16.58 -23.08 -9.95
C LEU A 142 -16.92 -24.51 -9.51
N PRO A 143 -16.17 -25.54 -9.99
CA PRO A 143 -16.39 -26.93 -9.57
C PRO A 143 -16.19 -27.19 -8.07
N ALA A 144 -15.38 -26.35 -7.41
CA ALA A 144 -15.09 -26.44 -5.97
C ALA A 144 -16.01 -25.57 -5.11
N ALA A 145 -17.04 -24.93 -5.71
CA ALA A 145 -17.97 -24.08 -4.98
C ALA A 145 -18.84 -24.88 -4.01
N ASP A 146 -18.91 -24.44 -2.76
CA ASP A 146 -19.79 -24.99 -1.72
C ASP A 146 -20.55 -23.84 -1.02
N PRO A 147 -21.62 -23.33 -1.64
CA PRO A 147 -22.37 -22.20 -1.09
C PRO A 147 -22.97 -22.46 0.30
N GLU A 148 -23.40 -23.70 0.60
CA GLU A 148 -24.02 -24.01 1.88
C GLU A 148 -22.99 -23.96 3.04
N LYS A 149 -21.79 -24.45 2.79
CA LYS A 149 -20.68 -24.30 3.72
C LYS A 149 -20.38 -22.82 3.99
N VAL A 150 -20.29 -22.00 2.94
CA VAL A 150 -19.97 -20.57 3.06
C VAL A 150 -21.08 -19.79 3.76
N LYS A 151 -22.37 -20.16 3.59
CA LYS A 151 -23.46 -19.58 4.38
C LYS A 151 -23.26 -19.81 5.87
N THR A 152 -22.97 -21.05 6.26
CA THR A 152 -22.69 -21.38 7.67
C THR A 152 -21.50 -20.59 8.21
N GLU A 153 -20.43 -20.44 7.43
CA GLU A 153 -19.28 -19.62 7.83
C GLU A 153 -19.66 -18.15 8.04
N ILE A 154 -20.49 -17.56 7.17
CA ILE A 154 -20.95 -16.18 7.29
C ILE A 154 -21.77 -15.99 8.59
N GLU A 155 -22.65 -16.93 8.90
CA GLU A 155 -23.46 -16.90 10.13
C GLU A 155 -22.61 -17.07 11.39
N ASP A 156 -21.74 -18.08 11.41
CA ASP A 156 -20.98 -18.45 12.59
C ASP A 156 -19.84 -17.46 12.89
N VAL A 157 -19.16 -16.96 11.86
CA VAL A 157 -17.94 -16.15 12.02
C VAL A 157 -18.24 -14.65 11.99
N ILE A 158 -19.17 -14.21 11.14
CA ILE A 158 -19.50 -12.80 10.99
C ILE A 158 -20.78 -12.44 11.77
N GLY A 159 -21.72 -13.39 11.88
CA GLY A 159 -23.01 -13.17 12.54
C GLY A 159 -24.05 -12.48 11.65
N LEU A 160 -23.86 -12.50 10.32
CA LEU A 160 -24.84 -11.96 9.37
C LEU A 160 -25.86 -13.05 8.97
N PRO A 161 -27.16 -12.69 8.85
CA PRO A 161 -28.18 -13.64 8.38
C PRO A 161 -27.94 -14.01 6.91
N THR A 162 -28.18 -15.28 6.54
CA THR A 162 -27.97 -15.80 5.18
C THR A 162 -29.24 -16.31 4.51
N ASP A 163 -30.42 -16.13 5.13
CA ASP A 163 -31.70 -16.60 4.58
C ASP A 163 -31.97 -16.09 3.16
N ASP A 164 -31.67 -14.79 2.91
CA ASP A 164 -31.90 -14.11 1.62
C ASP A 164 -30.58 -13.86 0.86
N ILE A 165 -29.51 -14.59 1.18
CA ILE A 165 -28.21 -14.38 0.53
C ILE A 165 -28.25 -14.68 -0.95
N VAL A 166 -27.76 -13.77 -1.80
CA VAL A 166 -27.72 -13.97 -3.24
C VAL A 166 -26.52 -14.85 -3.61
N LEU A 167 -26.83 -15.92 -4.34
CA LEU A 167 -25.84 -16.78 -4.97
C LEU A 167 -25.53 -16.25 -6.38
N ALA A 168 -24.30 -15.83 -6.61
CA ALA A 168 -23.90 -15.13 -7.81
C ALA A 168 -22.71 -15.76 -8.54
N SER A 169 -22.66 -15.53 -9.83
CA SER A 169 -21.45 -15.63 -10.63
C SER A 169 -21.28 -14.35 -11.43
N ALA A 170 -20.45 -13.45 -10.95
CA ALA A 170 -20.15 -12.22 -11.66
C ALA A 170 -19.60 -12.49 -13.08
N LYS A 171 -18.78 -13.54 -13.23
CA LYS A 171 -18.25 -13.96 -14.52
C LYS A 171 -19.34 -14.39 -15.50
N ALA A 172 -20.31 -15.18 -15.04
CA ALA A 172 -21.42 -15.67 -15.86
C ALA A 172 -22.62 -14.70 -15.93
N GLY A 173 -22.63 -13.63 -15.13
CA GLY A 173 -23.73 -12.68 -15.05
C GLY A 173 -24.96 -13.20 -14.29
N ILE A 174 -24.78 -14.19 -13.42
CA ILE A 174 -25.86 -14.82 -12.62
C ILE A 174 -26.01 -14.05 -11.30
N GLY A 175 -27.26 -13.81 -10.85
CA GLY A 175 -27.58 -13.19 -9.57
C GLY A 175 -27.41 -11.66 -9.53
N ILE A 176 -27.06 -11.01 -10.64
CA ILE A 176 -26.76 -9.57 -10.64
C ILE A 176 -28.04 -8.74 -10.44
N ASP A 177 -29.15 -9.13 -11.06
CA ASP A 177 -30.42 -8.40 -10.92
C ASP A 177 -30.95 -8.50 -9.48
N GLU A 178 -30.75 -9.64 -8.82
CA GLU A 178 -31.11 -9.87 -7.42
C GLU A 178 -30.26 -8.98 -6.50
N ILE A 179 -28.96 -8.85 -6.75
CA ILE A 179 -28.07 -7.96 -5.99
C ILE A 179 -28.54 -6.51 -6.12
N LEU A 180 -28.89 -6.05 -7.32
CA LEU A 180 -29.38 -4.68 -7.55
C LEU A 180 -30.69 -4.41 -6.81
N GLU A 181 -31.60 -5.39 -6.74
CA GLU A 181 -32.82 -5.25 -5.94
C GLU A 181 -32.53 -5.22 -4.43
N GLN A 182 -31.61 -6.04 -3.94
CA GLN A 182 -31.21 -6.00 -2.53
C GLN A 182 -30.58 -4.63 -2.15
N ILE A 183 -29.81 -4.00 -3.04
CA ILE A 183 -29.30 -2.65 -2.82
C ILE A 183 -30.46 -1.65 -2.62
N VAL A 184 -31.53 -1.75 -3.41
CA VAL A 184 -32.71 -0.89 -3.27
C VAL A 184 -33.43 -1.15 -1.96
N GLU A 185 -33.58 -2.41 -1.55
CA GLU A 185 -34.37 -2.84 -0.41
C GLU A 185 -33.66 -2.60 0.94
N TYR A 186 -32.41 -3.01 1.04
CA TYR A 186 -31.71 -3.04 2.34
C TYR A 186 -30.86 -1.80 2.59
N ILE A 187 -30.21 -1.21 1.58
CA ILE A 187 -29.38 -0.02 1.82
C ILE A 187 -30.27 1.19 2.08
N PRO A 188 -30.14 1.86 3.24
CA PRO A 188 -30.97 3.01 3.55
C PRO A 188 -30.65 4.22 2.65
N ALA A 189 -31.65 5.07 2.45
CA ALA A 189 -31.41 6.35 1.82
C ALA A 189 -30.51 7.22 2.69
N PRO A 190 -29.65 8.07 2.08
CA PRO A 190 -28.76 8.93 2.85
C PRO A 190 -29.54 9.91 3.73
N SER A 191 -29.08 10.07 4.96
CA SER A 191 -29.58 11.07 5.90
C SER A 191 -29.04 12.46 5.55
N GLY A 192 -29.69 13.51 6.09
CA GLY A 192 -29.22 14.89 5.99
C GLY A 192 -30.31 15.86 5.50
N ASP A 193 -30.08 17.15 5.73
CA ASP A 193 -31.00 18.22 5.38
C ASP A 193 -30.43 19.05 4.21
N ALA A 194 -31.07 18.99 3.04
CA ALA A 194 -30.67 19.74 1.86
C ALA A 194 -30.81 21.26 2.02
N ALA A 195 -31.64 21.74 2.97
CA ALA A 195 -31.80 23.14 3.28
C ALA A 195 -30.90 23.67 4.39
N GLY A 196 -30.18 22.76 5.06
CA GLY A 196 -29.24 23.08 6.14
C GLY A 196 -27.96 23.76 5.67
N PRO A 197 -27.08 24.18 6.60
CA PRO A 197 -25.73 24.61 6.26
C PRO A 197 -24.95 23.52 5.54
N LEU A 198 -24.16 23.89 4.53
CA LEU A 198 -23.35 22.94 3.77
C LEU A 198 -22.34 22.22 4.70
N GLN A 199 -22.36 20.91 4.64
CA GLN A 199 -21.33 20.03 5.17
C GLN A 199 -21.02 18.96 4.12
N ALA A 200 -19.90 19.10 3.44
CA ALA A 200 -19.40 18.13 2.47
C ALA A 200 -18.08 17.53 2.96
N LEU A 201 -18.04 16.20 3.07
CA LEU A 201 -16.85 15.47 3.46
C LEU A 201 -15.97 15.22 2.24
N ILE A 202 -14.71 15.63 2.30
CA ILE A 202 -13.71 15.31 1.27
C ILE A 202 -13.23 13.88 1.52
N PHE A 203 -13.47 12.95 0.59
CA PHE A 203 -12.99 11.57 0.72
C PHE A 203 -11.83 11.25 -0.24
N ASP A 204 -11.64 12.05 -1.31
CA ASP A 204 -10.50 11.94 -2.22
C ASP A 204 -10.18 13.30 -2.85
N SER A 205 -8.97 13.43 -3.43
CA SER A 205 -8.57 14.60 -4.19
C SER A 205 -7.67 14.21 -5.35
N LEU A 206 -7.79 14.94 -6.46
CA LEU A 206 -7.01 14.77 -7.67
C LEU A 206 -6.48 16.12 -8.12
N TYR A 207 -5.22 16.18 -8.54
CA TYR A 207 -4.68 17.37 -9.18
C TYR A 207 -4.80 17.26 -10.71
N ASP A 208 -5.45 18.25 -11.30
CA ASP A 208 -5.53 18.44 -12.74
C ASP A 208 -4.76 19.71 -13.13
N ALA A 209 -3.91 19.62 -14.17
CA ALA A 209 -3.05 20.74 -14.58
C ALA A 209 -3.84 21.97 -15.07
N TYR A 210 -5.09 21.79 -15.50
CA TYR A 210 -5.94 22.85 -16.05
C TYR A 210 -6.95 23.37 -15.04
N ARG A 211 -7.56 22.47 -14.24
CA ARG A 211 -8.63 22.78 -13.28
C ARG A 211 -8.12 22.99 -11.85
N GLY A 212 -6.85 22.69 -11.58
CA GLY A 212 -6.27 22.69 -10.23
C GLY A 212 -6.70 21.47 -9.43
N VAL A 213 -6.88 21.62 -8.13
CA VAL A 213 -7.34 20.53 -7.27
C VAL A 213 -8.83 20.29 -7.45
N ILE A 214 -9.17 19.07 -7.80
CA ILE A 214 -10.53 18.53 -7.86
C ILE A 214 -10.73 17.72 -6.59
N VAL A 215 -11.70 18.09 -5.77
CA VAL A 215 -12.02 17.34 -4.54
C VAL A 215 -13.26 16.49 -4.74
N SER A 216 -13.15 15.20 -4.46
CA SER A 216 -14.29 14.27 -4.43
C SER A 216 -14.99 14.38 -3.07
N VAL A 217 -16.27 14.62 -3.09
CA VAL A 217 -17.05 14.97 -1.90
C VAL A 217 -18.31 14.14 -1.74
N ARG A 218 -18.63 13.85 -0.49
CA ARG A 218 -19.93 13.36 -0.06
C ARG A 218 -20.70 14.50 0.62
N ILE A 219 -21.82 14.93 0.05
CA ILE A 219 -22.67 15.98 0.64
C ILE A 219 -23.51 15.35 1.76
N LYS A 220 -23.21 15.68 3.02
CA LYS A 220 -24.00 15.24 4.18
C LYS A 220 -25.20 16.17 4.43
N ASN A 221 -24.98 17.49 4.41
CA ASN A 221 -26.02 18.49 4.57
C ASN A 221 -25.82 19.65 3.57
N GLY A 222 -26.90 20.37 3.28
CA GLY A 222 -26.87 21.56 2.45
C GLY A 222 -26.81 21.29 0.95
N THR A 223 -26.45 22.33 0.22
CA THR A 223 -26.33 22.34 -1.24
C THR A 223 -25.16 23.22 -1.64
N VAL A 224 -24.43 22.82 -2.69
CA VAL A 224 -23.33 23.59 -3.28
C VAL A 224 -23.48 23.65 -4.80
N LYS A 225 -23.14 24.82 -5.40
CA LYS A 225 -23.20 25.07 -6.84
C LYS A 225 -22.04 25.96 -7.30
N ALA A 226 -21.84 26.05 -8.59
CA ALA A 226 -20.85 26.96 -9.16
C ALA A 226 -21.16 28.43 -8.75
N GLY A 227 -20.12 29.20 -8.44
CA GLY A 227 -20.20 30.58 -7.95
C GLY A 227 -20.30 30.69 -6.41
N ASP A 228 -20.53 29.60 -5.69
CA ASP A 228 -20.56 29.64 -4.23
C ASP A 228 -19.15 29.83 -3.68
N LYS A 229 -19.03 30.59 -2.57
CA LYS A 229 -17.77 30.68 -1.80
C LYS A 229 -17.76 29.62 -0.71
N ILE A 230 -16.88 28.67 -0.85
CA ILE A 230 -16.67 27.58 0.11
C ILE A 230 -15.50 27.89 1.03
N LYS A 231 -15.54 27.29 2.22
CA LYS A 231 -14.49 27.34 3.23
C LYS A 231 -14.12 25.92 3.66
N MET A 232 -12.82 25.62 3.65
CA MET A 232 -12.25 24.43 4.25
C MET A 232 -12.21 24.60 5.77
N MET A 233 -12.81 23.70 6.54
CA MET A 233 -12.92 23.90 7.99
C MET A 233 -11.63 23.64 8.73
N ALA A 234 -10.78 22.70 8.28
CA ALA A 234 -9.51 22.38 8.91
C ALA A 234 -8.39 23.37 8.54
N THR A 235 -8.27 23.73 7.25
CA THR A 235 -7.22 24.63 6.78
C THR A 235 -7.61 26.10 6.84
N GLY A 236 -8.90 26.41 6.86
CA GLY A 236 -9.45 27.77 6.87
C GLY A 236 -9.45 28.46 5.50
N GLY A 237 -8.95 27.81 4.44
CA GLY A 237 -8.92 28.34 3.07
C GLY A 237 -10.32 28.64 2.53
N VAL A 238 -10.47 29.75 1.83
CA VAL A 238 -11.73 30.18 1.20
C VAL A 238 -11.54 30.27 -0.31
N PHE A 239 -12.40 29.58 -1.05
CA PHE A 239 -12.31 29.46 -2.50
C PHE A 239 -13.68 29.65 -3.15
N GLU A 240 -13.69 30.08 -4.41
CA GLU A 240 -14.90 30.16 -5.21
C GLU A 240 -15.05 28.90 -6.07
N VAL A 241 -16.20 28.26 -5.99
CA VAL A 241 -16.52 27.05 -6.76
C VAL A 241 -16.66 27.43 -8.24
N THR A 242 -15.84 26.83 -9.08
CA THR A 242 -15.91 27.01 -10.54
C THR A 242 -16.87 26.03 -11.19
N GLU A 243 -16.83 24.77 -10.72
CA GLU A 243 -17.63 23.69 -11.25
C GLU A 243 -18.02 22.72 -10.13
N VAL A 244 -19.19 22.12 -10.27
CA VAL A 244 -19.62 20.93 -9.53
C VAL A 244 -20.06 19.86 -10.50
N GLY A 245 -19.80 18.60 -10.17
CA GLY A 245 -20.12 17.50 -11.08
C GLY A 245 -20.23 16.17 -10.39
N ILE A 246 -20.61 15.17 -11.16
CA ILE A 246 -20.71 13.77 -10.74
C ILE A 246 -19.76 12.92 -11.58
N HIS A 247 -19.20 11.92 -10.94
CA HIS A 247 -18.44 10.89 -11.63
C HIS A 247 -19.42 9.90 -12.27
N THR A 248 -19.54 9.94 -13.58
CA THR A 248 -20.08 8.86 -14.40
C THR A 248 -18.88 8.22 -15.11
N PRO A 249 -19.02 7.17 -15.93
CA PRO A 249 -17.87 6.71 -16.72
C PRO A 249 -17.17 7.82 -17.52
N LYS A 250 -17.92 8.89 -17.84
CA LYS A 250 -17.37 10.19 -18.30
C LYS A 250 -17.86 11.26 -17.32
N GLU A 251 -16.98 12.08 -16.76
CA GLU A 251 -17.37 13.16 -15.83
C GLU A 251 -18.51 14.00 -16.42
N LYS A 252 -19.49 14.35 -15.57
CA LYS A 252 -20.63 15.18 -15.96
C LYS A 252 -20.79 16.35 -15.01
N ILE A 253 -20.69 17.56 -15.55
CA ILE A 253 -21.00 18.80 -14.82
C ILE A 253 -22.48 18.85 -14.54
N VAL A 254 -22.87 19.26 -13.33
CA VAL A 254 -24.26 19.45 -12.88
C VAL A 254 -24.45 20.84 -12.32
N ASP A 255 -25.72 21.27 -12.19
CA ASP A 255 -26.03 22.62 -11.69
C ASP A 255 -25.74 22.75 -10.19
N GLU A 256 -26.00 21.70 -9.41
CA GLU A 256 -25.80 21.66 -7.96
C GLU A 256 -25.57 20.24 -7.47
N LEU A 257 -24.88 20.11 -6.31
CA LEU A 257 -24.83 18.91 -5.49
C LEU A 257 -25.59 19.17 -4.19
N THR A 258 -26.41 18.22 -3.74
CA THR A 258 -27.29 18.37 -2.58
C THR A 258 -27.10 17.20 -1.60
N ALA A 259 -27.64 17.33 -0.39
CA ALA A 259 -27.56 16.28 0.64
C ALA A 259 -27.88 14.90 0.07
N GLY A 260 -26.98 13.95 0.26
CA GLY A 260 -27.06 12.61 -0.30
C GLY A 260 -26.16 12.37 -1.49
N ASP A 261 -25.77 13.39 -2.24
CA ASP A 261 -24.96 13.23 -3.45
C ASP A 261 -23.48 12.90 -3.14
N VAL A 262 -22.91 12.12 -4.04
CA VAL A 262 -21.47 11.91 -4.18
C VAL A 262 -21.04 12.52 -5.52
N GLY A 263 -20.06 13.39 -5.49
CA GLY A 263 -19.60 14.09 -6.68
C GLY A 263 -18.27 14.79 -6.48
N PHE A 264 -17.95 15.76 -7.33
CA PHE A 264 -16.72 16.52 -7.22
C PHE A 264 -16.97 18.04 -7.24
N ILE A 265 -16.04 18.77 -6.65
CA ILE A 265 -16.00 20.23 -6.63
C ILE A 265 -14.65 20.70 -7.17
N CYS A 266 -14.68 21.61 -8.16
CA CYS A 266 -13.52 22.37 -8.60
C CYS A 266 -13.64 23.81 -8.08
N ALA A 267 -12.58 24.32 -7.47
CA ALA A 267 -12.58 25.65 -6.87
C ALA A 267 -11.28 26.44 -7.13
N SER A 268 -10.61 26.17 -8.25
CA SER A 268 -9.35 26.83 -8.65
C SER A 268 -8.27 26.82 -7.58
N ILE A 269 -8.23 25.76 -6.75
CA ILE A 269 -7.25 25.59 -5.70
C ILE A 269 -5.93 25.19 -6.36
N LYS A 270 -4.91 26.02 -6.19
CA LYS A 270 -3.61 25.80 -6.84
C LYS A 270 -2.64 25.01 -5.98
N ASN A 271 -2.81 25.11 -4.66
CA ASN A 271 -1.94 24.46 -3.70
C ASN A 271 -2.71 23.36 -2.96
N VAL A 272 -2.25 22.15 -3.07
CA VAL A 272 -2.91 20.98 -2.48
C VAL A 272 -2.81 20.97 -0.96
N SER A 273 -1.80 21.57 -0.38
CA SER A 273 -1.72 21.74 1.08
C SER A 273 -2.92 22.50 1.69
N GLU A 274 -3.69 23.20 0.86
CA GLU A 274 -4.91 23.91 1.25
C GLU A 274 -6.15 23.00 1.31
N THR A 275 -6.04 21.76 0.79
CA THR A 275 -7.08 20.73 0.89
C THR A 275 -6.53 19.52 1.63
N ARG A 276 -7.34 18.94 2.49
CA ARG A 276 -7.00 17.68 3.18
C ARG A 276 -8.14 16.70 3.02
N VAL A 277 -7.80 15.48 2.67
CA VAL A 277 -8.78 14.38 2.71
C VAL A 277 -9.25 14.20 4.15
N GLY A 278 -10.57 14.10 4.34
CA GLY A 278 -11.21 14.12 5.65
C GLY A 278 -11.60 15.50 6.18
N ASP A 279 -11.26 16.58 5.46
CA ASP A 279 -11.76 17.91 5.82
C ASP A 279 -13.23 18.08 5.44
N THR A 280 -13.89 19.02 6.09
CA THR A 280 -15.25 19.41 5.81
C THR A 280 -15.27 20.71 5.04
N ILE A 281 -15.99 20.72 3.90
CA ILE A 281 -16.30 21.93 3.15
C ILE A 281 -17.62 22.50 3.65
N THR A 282 -17.64 23.80 3.91
CA THR A 282 -18.85 24.57 4.23
C THR A 282 -18.95 25.82 3.39
N LEU A 283 -20.12 26.51 3.39
CA LEU A 283 -20.25 27.80 2.75
C LEU A 283 -19.64 28.91 3.60
N ALA A 284 -18.85 29.81 2.99
CA ALA A 284 -18.20 30.90 3.72
C ALA A 284 -19.19 31.92 4.29
N ASN A 285 -20.35 32.11 3.64
CA ASN A 285 -21.40 33.02 4.06
C ASN A 285 -22.41 32.43 5.05
N ASN A 286 -22.50 31.09 5.16
CA ASN A 286 -23.34 30.36 6.09
C ASN A 286 -22.63 29.11 6.58
N PRO A 287 -21.56 29.25 7.40
CA PRO A 287 -20.75 28.13 7.79
C PRO A 287 -21.47 27.21 8.76
N ALA A 288 -21.25 25.90 8.60
CA ALA A 288 -21.65 24.91 9.58
C ALA A 288 -20.91 25.15 10.92
N LYS A 289 -21.57 24.84 12.02
CA LYS A 289 -21.01 25.03 13.37
C LYS A 289 -19.92 24.01 13.71
N GLU A 290 -20.06 22.80 13.21
CA GLU A 290 -19.18 21.67 13.51
C GLU A 290 -18.70 21.02 12.22
N ALA A 291 -17.45 20.60 12.20
CA ALA A 291 -16.92 19.77 11.13
C ALA A 291 -17.47 18.34 11.26
N LEU A 292 -17.59 17.66 10.14
CA LEU A 292 -17.85 16.22 10.13
C LEU A 292 -16.66 15.47 10.77
N PRO A 293 -16.88 14.29 11.37
CA PRO A 293 -15.77 13.46 11.80
C PRO A 293 -14.82 13.21 10.64
N GLY A 294 -13.60 13.68 10.79
CA GLY A 294 -12.56 13.49 9.78
C GLY A 294 -11.87 12.14 9.94
N TYR A 295 -11.02 11.81 8.98
CA TYR A 295 -10.22 10.58 9.05
C TYR A 295 -9.03 10.74 9.99
N ARG A 296 -8.64 9.65 10.64
CA ARG A 296 -7.40 9.64 11.43
C ARG A 296 -6.21 9.81 10.47
N LYS A 297 -5.26 10.67 10.83
CA LYS A 297 -4.01 10.78 10.08
C LYS A 297 -3.26 9.46 10.23
N LEU A 298 -2.94 8.82 9.11
CA LEU A 298 -2.06 7.66 9.12
C LEU A 298 -0.60 8.12 9.20
N ASN A 299 0.17 7.39 9.97
CA ASN A 299 1.61 7.52 9.96
C ASN A 299 2.17 6.40 9.08
N PRO A 300 3.11 6.72 8.19
CA PRO A 300 3.81 5.70 7.44
C PRO A 300 4.45 4.66 8.37
N MET A 301 4.44 3.41 7.95
CA MET A 301 5.02 2.30 8.72
C MET A 301 6.32 1.78 8.09
N VAL A 302 6.48 1.96 6.79
CA VAL A 302 7.63 1.50 6.01
C VAL A 302 8.32 2.70 5.39
N PHE A 303 9.64 2.76 5.50
CA PHE A 303 10.45 3.86 4.98
C PHE A 303 11.56 3.33 4.08
N CYS A 304 11.79 3.96 2.93
CA CYS A 304 12.98 3.73 2.13
C CYS A 304 13.50 5.01 1.50
N GLY A 305 14.77 5.05 1.15
CA GLY A 305 15.35 6.12 0.36
C GLY A 305 15.12 5.85 -1.13
N LEU A 306 14.65 6.84 -1.88
CA LEU A 306 14.52 6.80 -3.33
C LEU A 306 15.53 7.76 -3.96
N TYR A 307 16.38 7.25 -4.83
CA TYR A 307 17.46 7.99 -5.47
C TYR A 307 17.37 7.85 -6.99
N PRO A 308 17.46 8.94 -7.77
CA PRO A 308 17.50 8.81 -9.22
C PRO A 308 18.84 8.19 -9.65
N ILE A 309 18.82 7.28 -10.63
CA ILE A 309 20.05 6.69 -11.18
C ILE A 309 20.91 7.79 -11.82
N ASP A 310 20.28 8.69 -12.55
CA ASP A 310 20.92 9.90 -13.07
C ASP A 310 20.71 11.06 -12.09
N SER A 311 21.78 11.50 -11.42
CA SER A 311 21.75 12.57 -10.44
C SER A 311 21.21 13.91 -10.99
N SER A 312 21.24 14.13 -12.31
CA SER A 312 20.65 15.31 -12.94
C SER A 312 19.11 15.33 -12.83
N LYS A 313 18.48 14.19 -12.65
CA LYS A 313 17.03 14.02 -12.49
C LYS A 313 16.52 14.21 -11.06
N TYR A 314 17.33 14.72 -10.13
CA TYR A 314 16.90 14.96 -8.74
C TYR A 314 15.67 15.89 -8.66
N ASN A 315 15.67 16.98 -9.43
CA ASN A 315 14.53 17.91 -9.45
C ASN A 315 13.29 17.29 -10.09
N ASP A 316 13.47 16.46 -11.13
CA ASP A 316 12.37 15.76 -11.78
C ASP A 316 11.73 14.76 -10.79
N LEU A 317 12.56 14.04 -10.01
CA LEU A 317 12.08 13.13 -8.96
C LEU A 317 11.31 13.88 -7.87
N ARG A 318 11.78 15.07 -7.46
CA ARG A 318 11.05 15.92 -6.52
C ARG A 318 9.67 16.29 -7.03
N GLU A 319 9.59 16.77 -8.29
CA GLU A 319 8.32 17.13 -8.92
C GLU A 319 7.38 15.92 -9.07
N ALA A 320 7.94 14.73 -9.36
CA ALA A 320 7.17 13.49 -9.41
C ALA A 320 6.58 13.14 -8.05
N LEU A 321 7.38 13.19 -6.98
CA LEU A 321 6.91 12.94 -5.61
C LEU A 321 5.86 13.98 -5.17
N GLU A 322 6.07 15.26 -5.47
CA GLU A 322 5.08 16.32 -5.23
C GLU A 322 3.75 15.99 -5.90
N LYS A 323 3.75 15.59 -7.18
CA LYS A 323 2.53 15.21 -7.90
C LYS A 323 1.89 13.94 -7.36
N LEU A 324 2.68 12.95 -6.93
CA LEU A 324 2.17 11.72 -6.33
C LEU A 324 1.52 11.98 -4.98
N GLU A 325 2.15 12.76 -4.10
CA GLU A 325 1.59 13.17 -2.79
C GLU A 325 0.23 13.86 -2.93
N LEU A 326 0.01 14.62 -4.03
CA LEU A 326 -1.27 15.26 -4.33
C LEU A 326 -2.43 14.26 -4.50
N ASN A 327 -2.09 13.10 -5.07
CA ASN A 327 -3.06 12.05 -5.38
C ASN A 327 -3.05 10.91 -4.37
N ASP A 328 -2.08 10.93 -3.45
CA ASP A 328 -1.86 9.90 -2.43
C ASP A 328 -1.46 10.54 -1.10
N SER A 329 -2.45 10.82 -0.29
CA SER A 329 -2.28 11.50 1.01
C SER A 329 -1.51 10.67 2.06
N ALA A 330 -1.23 9.42 1.78
CA ALA A 330 -0.47 8.53 2.65
C ALA A 330 1.05 8.61 2.38
N LEU A 331 1.45 9.02 1.17
CA LEU A 331 2.85 9.23 0.82
C LEU A 331 3.41 10.42 1.61
N GLN A 332 4.55 10.23 2.24
CA GLN A 332 5.32 11.30 2.88
C GLN A 332 6.75 11.21 2.38
N TYR A 333 7.41 12.35 2.17
CA TYR A 333 8.80 12.35 1.76
C TYR A 333 9.55 13.56 2.31
N GLU A 334 10.84 13.38 2.50
CA GLU A 334 11.77 14.42 2.90
C GLU A 334 13.10 14.28 2.14
N ALA A 335 13.82 15.38 1.96
CA ALA A 335 15.09 15.32 1.27
C ALA A 335 16.12 14.51 2.07
N GLU A 336 16.83 13.62 1.40
CA GLU A 336 17.87 12.76 1.98
C GLU A 336 19.15 12.82 1.14
N THR A 337 20.29 12.60 1.77
CA THR A 337 21.59 12.53 1.08
C THR A 337 22.31 11.27 1.51
N SER A 338 22.72 10.45 0.54
CA SER A 338 23.58 9.29 0.72
C SER A 338 24.98 9.57 0.19
N GLN A 339 26.00 9.12 0.89
CA GLN A 339 27.38 9.23 0.40
C GLN A 339 27.60 8.36 -0.86
N ALA A 340 26.89 7.23 -0.94
CA ALA A 340 27.01 6.30 -2.05
C ALA A 340 26.14 6.68 -3.26
N LEU A 341 24.91 7.20 -3.03
CA LEU A 341 23.89 7.42 -4.07
C LEU A 341 23.65 8.90 -4.39
N GLY A 342 24.20 9.82 -3.60
CA GLY A 342 24.02 11.27 -3.79
C GLY A 342 22.72 11.78 -3.18
N PHE A 343 22.06 12.71 -3.88
CA PHE A 343 20.82 13.34 -3.41
C PHE A 343 19.59 12.51 -3.80
N GLY A 344 18.67 12.34 -2.87
CA GLY A 344 17.43 11.61 -3.03
C GLY A 344 16.39 12.03 -2.01
N PHE A 345 15.42 11.16 -1.77
CA PHE A 345 14.33 11.41 -0.84
C PHE A 345 14.09 10.21 0.06
N ARG A 346 13.92 10.44 1.34
CA ARG A 346 13.40 9.48 2.30
C ARG A 346 11.89 9.48 2.19
N CYS A 347 11.31 8.37 1.76
CA CYS A 347 9.88 8.23 1.56
C CYS A 347 9.28 7.29 2.59
N GLY A 348 8.09 7.63 3.08
CA GLY A 348 7.29 6.83 4.00
C GLY A 348 6.05 6.29 3.32
N PHE A 349 5.73 5.02 3.56
CA PHE A 349 4.67 4.24 2.92
C PHE A 349 3.83 3.51 3.96
N LEU A 350 2.59 3.15 3.60
CA LEU A 350 1.71 2.36 4.48
C LEU A 350 2.19 0.91 4.61
N GLY A 351 2.73 0.34 3.55
CA GLY A 351 3.22 -1.02 3.50
C GLY A 351 4.09 -1.28 2.27
N MET A 352 4.44 -2.53 2.03
CA MET A 352 5.31 -2.92 0.92
C MET A 352 4.66 -2.75 -0.44
N LEU A 353 3.41 -3.16 -0.58
CA LEU A 353 2.68 -3.01 -1.85
C LEU A 353 2.52 -1.54 -2.23
N HIS A 354 2.24 -0.68 -1.24
CA HIS A 354 2.18 0.76 -1.45
C HIS A 354 3.53 1.30 -1.96
N MET A 355 4.63 0.88 -1.35
CA MET A 355 5.99 1.26 -1.78
C MET A 355 6.27 0.83 -3.23
N GLU A 356 5.97 -0.42 -3.58
CA GLU A 356 6.18 -0.94 -4.93
C GLU A 356 5.37 -0.18 -5.98
N ILE A 357 4.11 0.14 -5.67
CA ILE A 357 3.24 0.89 -6.57
C ILE A 357 3.78 2.29 -6.82
N ILE A 358 4.21 3.00 -5.77
CA ILE A 358 4.79 4.34 -5.92
C ILE A 358 6.08 4.30 -6.76
N GLN A 359 6.94 3.30 -6.54
CA GLN A 359 8.15 3.11 -7.37
C GLN A 359 7.79 2.88 -8.84
N GLU A 360 6.87 1.97 -9.12
CA GLU A 360 6.44 1.66 -10.47
C GLU A 360 5.76 2.86 -11.15
N ARG A 361 5.02 3.68 -10.42
CA ARG A 361 4.44 4.92 -10.92
C ARG A 361 5.50 5.96 -11.27
N ILE A 362 6.54 6.12 -10.43
CA ILE A 362 7.67 7.03 -10.73
C ILE A 362 8.34 6.61 -12.03
N GLU A 363 8.58 5.31 -12.21
CA GLU A 363 9.23 4.79 -13.42
C GLU A 363 8.34 4.94 -14.66
N ARG A 364 7.05 4.58 -14.59
CA ARG A 364 6.15 4.55 -15.75
C ARG A 364 5.56 5.92 -16.11
N GLU A 365 5.07 6.67 -15.10
CA GLU A 365 4.37 7.94 -15.35
C GLU A 365 5.34 9.11 -15.58
N PHE A 366 6.51 9.08 -14.90
CA PHE A 366 7.48 10.17 -14.96
C PHE A 366 8.77 9.82 -15.71
N ASN A 367 8.95 8.56 -16.13
CA ASN A 367 10.12 8.06 -16.85
C ASN A 367 11.44 8.37 -16.10
N ILE A 368 11.44 8.11 -14.79
CA ILE A 368 12.60 8.29 -13.92
C ILE A 368 13.01 6.94 -13.36
N ASP A 369 14.18 6.45 -13.77
CA ASP A 369 14.78 5.25 -13.19
C ASP A 369 15.31 5.56 -11.81
N ILE A 370 14.91 4.76 -10.80
CA ILE A 370 15.26 4.99 -9.39
C ILE A 370 15.96 3.80 -8.76
N ILE A 371 16.75 4.08 -7.73
CA ILE A 371 17.28 3.10 -6.80
C ILE A 371 16.54 3.27 -5.48
N ALA A 372 15.90 2.19 -5.03
CA ALA A 372 15.33 2.12 -3.68
C ALA A 372 16.32 1.48 -2.71
N THR A 373 16.50 2.09 -1.54
CA THR A 373 17.25 1.46 -0.45
C THR A 373 16.40 0.41 0.25
N ALA A 374 17.01 -0.39 1.12
CA ALA A 374 16.29 -1.38 1.92
C ALA A 374 15.18 -0.70 2.74
N PRO A 375 13.94 -1.24 2.72
CA PRO A 375 12.87 -0.72 3.54
C PRO A 375 13.21 -0.89 5.02
N SER A 376 12.82 0.07 5.83
CA SER A 376 13.01 0.08 7.28
C SER A 376 11.72 0.55 7.97
N VAL A 377 11.65 0.31 9.27
CA VAL A 377 10.57 0.81 10.13
C VAL A 377 11.11 1.94 11.01
N ILE A 378 10.24 2.65 11.72
CA ILE A 378 10.69 3.63 12.71
C ILE A 378 11.06 2.87 13.98
N TYR A 379 12.31 3.03 14.42
CA TYR A 379 12.79 2.57 15.71
C TYR A 379 12.80 3.73 16.70
N LYS A 380 12.42 3.50 17.94
CA LYS A 380 12.54 4.51 19.01
C LYS A 380 13.74 4.18 19.85
N VAL A 381 14.68 5.10 19.90
CA VAL A 381 15.94 4.97 20.61
C VAL A 381 15.97 5.90 21.80
N GLU A 382 16.04 5.33 22.99
CA GLU A 382 16.31 6.05 24.22
C GLU A 382 17.82 6.18 24.40
N LYS A 383 18.30 7.42 24.46
CA LYS A 383 19.72 7.70 24.73
C LYS A 383 20.02 7.66 26.22
N THR A 384 21.31 7.52 26.55
CA THR A 384 21.79 7.53 27.94
C THR A 384 21.53 8.84 28.70
N ASP A 385 21.25 9.93 27.98
CA ASP A 385 20.83 11.22 28.54
C ASP A 385 19.29 11.33 28.76
N GLY A 386 18.54 10.25 28.46
CA GLY A 386 17.08 10.19 28.59
C GLY A 386 16.32 10.76 27.39
N THR A 387 17.00 11.25 26.34
CA THR A 387 16.31 11.75 25.15
C THR A 387 15.82 10.60 24.28
N MET A 388 14.58 10.73 23.76
CA MET A 388 14.00 9.79 22.78
C MET A 388 14.24 10.32 21.37
N VAL A 389 14.69 9.45 20.48
CA VAL A 389 14.92 9.78 19.06
C VAL A 389 14.24 8.71 18.21
N ASP A 390 13.46 9.16 17.23
CA ASP A 390 12.90 8.29 16.20
C ASP A 390 13.93 8.11 15.09
N VAL A 391 14.25 6.85 14.77
CA VAL A 391 15.25 6.49 13.76
C VAL A 391 14.55 5.69 12.66
N SER A 392 14.40 6.28 11.50
CA SER A 392 13.89 5.61 10.29
C SER A 392 15.02 5.19 9.35
N ASN A 393 16.14 5.91 9.38
CA ASN A 393 17.33 5.62 8.58
C ASN A 393 18.44 4.99 9.44
N PRO A 394 18.99 3.81 9.07
CA PRO A 394 20.10 3.19 9.81
C PRO A 394 21.33 4.10 9.99
N SER A 395 21.57 5.05 9.06
CA SER A 395 22.70 5.99 9.16
C SER A 395 22.57 6.99 10.32
N GLU A 396 21.34 7.26 10.78
CA GLU A 396 21.03 8.16 11.89
C GLU A 396 21.09 7.49 13.26
N MET A 397 21.37 6.19 13.29
CA MET A 397 21.48 5.43 14.53
C MET A 397 22.57 6.02 15.41
N PRO A 398 22.27 6.40 16.68
CA PRO A 398 23.29 6.91 17.62
C PRO A 398 24.39 5.90 17.88
N ASP A 399 25.57 6.38 18.32
CA ASP A 399 26.67 5.52 18.74
C ASP A 399 26.19 4.51 19.80
N PRO A 400 26.59 3.22 19.73
CA PRO A 400 26.13 2.19 20.67
C PRO A 400 26.36 2.54 22.15
N GLN A 401 27.39 3.36 22.46
CA GLN A 401 27.69 3.80 23.83
C GLN A 401 26.69 4.83 24.37
N LYS A 402 25.95 5.51 23.47
CA LYS A 402 24.95 6.53 23.82
C LYS A 402 23.52 5.98 23.85
N ILE A 403 23.34 4.69 23.58
CA ILE A 403 22.04 4.02 23.55
C ILE A 403 21.80 3.35 24.88
N ASN A 404 20.68 3.68 25.52
CA ASN A 404 20.16 2.99 26.71
C ASN A 404 19.24 1.83 26.29
N LYS A 405 18.30 2.10 25.38
CA LYS A 405 17.24 1.18 25.00
C LYS A 405 16.79 1.42 23.56
N ILE A 406 16.45 0.35 22.86
CA ILE A 406 15.84 0.43 21.52
C ILE A 406 14.51 -0.30 21.55
N THR A 407 13.47 0.33 21.00
CA THR A 407 12.17 -0.30 20.80
C THR A 407 11.83 -0.34 19.33
N GLU A 408 11.19 -1.43 18.90
CA GLU A 408 10.70 -1.61 17.53
C GLU A 408 9.18 -1.80 17.51
N PRO A 409 8.51 -1.45 16.40
CA PRO A 409 7.07 -1.64 16.25
C PRO A 409 6.73 -3.12 16.10
N PHE A 410 5.71 -3.57 16.81
CA PHE A 410 5.13 -4.91 16.72
C PHE A 410 3.73 -4.84 16.13
N VAL A 411 3.36 -5.90 15.45
CA VAL A 411 2.03 -6.07 14.87
C VAL A 411 1.43 -7.39 15.31
N LYS A 412 0.11 -7.38 15.52
CA LYS A 412 -0.70 -8.57 15.66
C LYS A 412 -1.01 -9.08 14.26
N ALA A 413 -0.38 -10.16 13.87
CA ALA A 413 -0.56 -10.84 12.60
C ALA A 413 -1.64 -11.91 12.73
N SER A 414 -2.68 -11.88 11.90
CA SER A 414 -3.73 -12.87 11.78
C SER A 414 -3.55 -13.63 10.48
N ILE A 415 -3.34 -14.95 10.57
CA ILE A 415 -3.05 -15.81 9.42
C ILE A 415 -4.09 -16.91 9.37
N MET A 416 -4.95 -16.87 8.36
CA MET A 416 -5.90 -17.93 8.09
C MET A 416 -5.31 -18.93 7.10
N VAL A 417 -5.36 -20.22 7.44
CA VAL A 417 -4.70 -21.25 6.65
C VAL A 417 -5.38 -22.62 6.85
N PRO A 418 -5.39 -23.48 5.82
CA PRO A 418 -5.82 -24.86 5.98
C PRO A 418 -4.95 -25.64 6.98
N ASN A 419 -5.55 -26.59 7.70
CA ASN A 419 -4.90 -27.38 8.75
C ASN A 419 -3.55 -27.99 8.33
N ASP A 420 -3.43 -28.42 7.06
CA ASP A 420 -2.23 -29.05 6.52
C ASP A 420 -0.99 -28.14 6.53
N TYR A 421 -1.18 -26.82 6.56
CA TYR A 421 -0.10 -25.85 6.50
C TYR A 421 0.20 -25.16 7.83
N VAL A 422 -0.52 -25.49 8.91
CA VAL A 422 -0.34 -24.89 10.25
C VAL A 422 1.12 -24.97 10.70
N GLY A 423 1.76 -26.15 10.58
CA GLY A 423 3.15 -26.34 10.94
C GLY A 423 4.09 -25.42 10.17
N ALA A 424 3.89 -25.28 8.85
CA ALA A 424 4.74 -24.42 8.01
C ALA A 424 4.60 -22.93 8.37
N VAL A 425 3.39 -22.49 8.72
CA VAL A 425 3.13 -21.11 9.17
C VAL A 425 3.77 -20.86 10.54
N MET A 426 3.62 -21.80 11.47
CA MET A 426 4.23 -21.66 12.81
C MET A 426 5.76 -21.59 12.73
N ASP A 427 6.38 -22.44 11.90
CA ASP A 427 7.84 -22.43 11.66
C ASP A 427 8.29 -21.09 11.06
N LEU A 428 7.53 -20.54 10.08
CA LEU A 428 7.83 -19.25 9.49
C LEU A 428 7.75 -18.13 10.54
N CYS A 429 6.65 -18.06 11.27
CA CYS A 429 6.45 -17.03 12.31
C CYS A 429 7.54 -17.09 13.39
N GLN A 430 7.95 -18.30 13.81
CA GLN A 430 9.01 -18.48 14.79
C GLN A 430 10.37 -18.00 14.26
N LYS A 431 10.70 -18.30 13.00
CA LYS A 431 11.92 -17.80 12.34
C LYS A 431 11.93 -16.26 12.23
N LYS A 432 10.75 -15.65 12.13
CA LYS A 432 10.56 -14.20 12.08
C LYS A 432 10.33 -13.55 13.45
N ARG A 433 10.83 -14.17 14.52
CA ARG A 433 10.74 -13.66 15.91
C ARG A 433 9.31 -13.48 16.43
N GLY A 434 8.33 -14.16 15.80
CA GLY A 434 6.93 -14.08 16.19
C GLY A 434 6.68 -14.74 17.55
N ILE A 435 5.87 -14.08 18.36
CA ILE A 435 5.36 -14.58 19.64
C ILE A 435 3.96 -15.12 19.40
N PHE A 436 3.75 -16.40 19.61
CA PHE A 436 2.43 -17.03 19.48
C PHE A 436 1.45 -16.44 20.48
N LEU A 437 0.27 -16.03 20.00
CA LEU A 437 -0.79 -15.48 20.83
C LEU A 437 -1.96 -16.46 20.97
N ASN A 438 -2.54 -16.87 19.85
CA ASN A 438 -3.74 -17.70 19.82
C ASN A 438 -3.84 -18.53 18.54
N MET A 439 -4.65 -19.58 18.59
CA MET A 439 -5.04 -20.40 17.46
C MET A 439 -6.50 -20.79 17.60
N GLU A 440 -7.32 -20.39 16.65
CA GLU A 440 -8.77 -20.65 16.63
C GLU A 440 -9.14 -21.41 15.37
N TYR A 441 -9.89 -22.50 15.55
CA TYR A 441 -10.44 -23.25 14.43
C TYR A 441 -11.68 -22.52 13.92
N ILE A 442 -11.65 -22.10 12.66
CA ILE A 442 -12.79 -21.47 11.98
C ILE A 442 -13.80 -22.54 11.60
N ASP A 443 -13.29 -23.64 11.04
CA ASP A 443 -14.03 -24.85 10.69
C ASP A 443 -13.12 -26.09 10.81
N ASP A 444 -13.63 -27.26 10.45
CA ASP A 444 -12.86 -28.53 10.50
C ASP A 444 -11.62 -28.53 9.60
N THR A 445 -11.49 -27.60 8.67
CA THR A 445 -10.46 -27.58 7.64
C THR A 445 -9.51 -26.38 7.74
N ARG A 446 -9.91 -25.28 8.42
CA ARG A 446 -9.17 -24.01 8.46
C ARG A 446 -8.98 -23.49 9.87
N VAL A 447 -7.86 -22.83 10.08
CA VAL A 447 -7.42 -22.28 11.34
C VAL A 447 -7.01 -20.84 11.15
N ASN A 448 -7.36 -19.98 12.11
CA ASN A 448 -6.80 -18.65 12.27
C ASN A 448 -5.71 -18.68 13.33
N ILE A 449 -4.47 -18.37 12.95
CA ILE A 449 -3.31 -18.35 13.83
C ILE A 449 -2.91 -16.90 14.05
N THR A 450 -2.83 -16.49 15.30
CA THR A 450 -2.49 -15.13 15.68
C THR A 450 -1.10 -15.08 16.32
N TYR A 451 -0.25 -14.23 15.78
CA TYR A 451 1.10 -13.96 16.29
C TYR A 451 1.31 -12.47 16.53
N ASP A 452 2.20 -12.17 17.46
CA ASP A 452 2.75 -10.83 17.65
C ASP A 452 4.17 -10.82 17.06
N ILE A 453 4.35 -10.12 15.94
CA ILE A 453 5.57 -10.18 15.11
C ILE A 453 6.16 -8.77 15.00
N PRO A 454 7.50 -8.59 15.07
CA PRO A 454 8.11 -7.31 14.74
C PRO A 454 7.80 -6.91 13.29
N LEU A 455 7.33 -5.68 13.09
CA LEU A 455 6.98 -5.18 11.75
C LEU A 455 8.17 -5.26 10.78
N SER A 456 9.39 -5.04 11.28
CA SER A 456 10.62 -5.17 10.50
C SER A 456 10.84 -6.55 9.87
N GLU A 457 10.31 -7.62 10.47
CA GLU A 457 10.43 -8.98 9.92
C GLU A 457 9.36 -9.27 8.86
N ILE A 458 8.26 -8.53 8.87
CA ILE A 458 7.18 -8.65 7.87
C ILE A 458 7.55 -7.91 6.59
N VAL A 459 8.14 -6.74 6.72
CA VAL A 459 8.43 -5.81 5.63
C VAL A 459 9.34 -6.41 4.55
N PHE A 460 10.20 -7.38 4.85
CA PHE A 460 11.14 -7.88 3.85
C PHE A 460 10.56 -8.93 2.90
N ASP A 461 10.15 -10.07 3.39
CA ASP A 461 9.83 -11.23 2.55
C ASP A 461 8.79 -12.18 3.17
N PHE A 462 8.18 -11.75 4.28
CA PHE A 462 7.25 -12.60 5.03
C PHE A 462 6.06 -13.05 4.20
N PHE A 463 5.46 -12.14 3.45
CA PHE A 463 4.28 -12.44 2.62
C PHE A 463 4.60 -13.44 1.51
N ASP A 464 5.74 -13.25 0.83
CA ASP A 464 6.18 -14.14 -0.25
C ASP A 464 6.50 -15.54 0.28
N GLN A 465 7.18 -15.62 1.43
CA GLN A 465 7.46 -16.90 2.11
C GLN A 465 6.18 -17.56 2.61
N LEU A 466 5.25 -16.79 3.18
CA LEU A 466 3.96 -17.31 3.61
C LEU A 466 3.19 -17.92 2.44
N LYS A 467 3.08 -17.19 1.35
CA LYS A 467 2.40 -17.61 0.12
C LYS A 467 3.07 -18.86 -0.49
N SER A 468 4.38 -18.88 -0.56
CA SER A 468 5.15 -20.02 -1.09
C SER A 468 4.98 -21.27 -0.22
N ASN A 469 5.13 -21.15 1.10
CA ASN A 469 5.03 -22.27 2.05
C ASN A 469 3.63 -22.87 2.14
N THR A 470 2.62 -22.08 1.82
CA THR A 470 1.20 -22.50 1.86
C THR A 470 0.59 -22.69 0.48
N LYS A 471 1.39 -22.66 -0.59
CA LYS A 471 0.93 -22.75 -1.99
C LYS A 471 -0.16 -21.73 -2.35
N GLY A 472 -0.14 -20.57 -1.70
CA GLY A 472 -1.11 -19.51 -1.90
C GLY A 472 -2.42 -19.65 -1.12
N TYR A 473 -2.55 -20.66 -0.25
CA TYR A 473 -3.77 -20.88 0.54
C TYR A 473 -3.85 -20.06 1.83
N ALA A 474 -2.77 -19.41 2.27
CA ALA A 474 -2.82 -18.57 3.45
C ALA A 474 -3.25 -17.14 3.09
N SER A 475 -4.22 -16.62 3.85
CA SER A 475 -4.50 -15.19 3.89
C SER A 475 -3.86 -14.56 5.12
N PHE A 476 -3.49 -13.28 5.00
CA PHE A 476 -2.73 -12.57 5.99
C PHE A 476 -3.26 -11.14 6.17
N ASP A 477 -3.43 -10.76 7.42
CA ASP A 477 -3.76 -9.40 7.83
C ASP A 477 -2.96 -9.04 9.09
N TYR A 478 -2.71 -7.74 9.32
CA TYR A 478 -1.98 -7.30 10.50
C TYR A 478 -2.41 -5.92 10.98
N GLU A 479 -2.31 -5.71 12.28
CA GLU A 479 -2.57 -4.42 12.93
C GLU A 479 -1.43 -4.05 13.88
N LEU A 480 -1.09 -2.75 13.97
CA LEU A 480 -0.05 -2.26 14.86
C LEU A 480 -0.48 -2.37 16.32
N THR A 481 0.30 -3.09 17.13
CA THR A 481 0.05 -3.27 18.57
C THR A 481 0.85 -2.31 19.45
N GLY A 482 1.90 -1.70 18.92
CA GLY A 482 2.74 -0.75 19.64
C GLY A 482 4.23 -1.06 19.53
N TYR A 483 5.00 -0.50 20.45
CA TYR A 483 6.46 -0.64 20.48
C TYR A 483 6.91 -1.53 21.62
N LYS A 484 7.85 -2.45 21.36
CA LYS A 484 8.45 -3.34 22.37
C LYS A 484 9.96 -3.25 22.33
N ASP A 485 10.58 -3.53 23.48
CA ASP A 485 12.03 -3.58 23.64
C ASP A 485 12.63 -4.67 22.76
N SER A 486 13.73 -4.35 22.12
CA SER A 486 14.44 -5.31 21.29
C SER A 486 15.95 -5.08 21.28
N ASN A 487 16.72 -6.17 21.23
CA ASN A 487 18.19 -6.12 21.18
C ASN A 487 18.67 -5.93 19.74
N LEU A 488 18.55 -4.70 19.26
CA LEU A 488 18.87 -4.33 17.88
C LEU A 488 20.29 -3.75 17.78
N VAL A 489 20.90 -3.96 16.62
CA VAL A 489 22.21 -3.41 16.28
C VAL A 489 22.21 -2.90 14.85
N LYS A 490 22.99 -1.85 14.61
CA LYS A 490 23.29 -1.40 13.25
C LYS A 490 24.35 -2.33 12.65
N MET A 491 24.05 -2.85 11.48
CA MET A 491 24.98 -3.64 10.66
C MET A 491 25.33 -2.84 9.41
N ASP A 492 26.61 -2.58 9.22
CA ASP A 492 27.15 -1.84 8.07
C ASP A 492 27.75 -2.80 7.06
N ILE A 493 27.58 -2.51 5.78
CA ILE A 493 28.25 -3.20 4.67
C ILE A 493 29.41 -2.34 4.19
N LEU A 494 30.61 -2.94 4.16
CA LEU A 494 31.81 -2.27 3.67
C LEU A 494 32.25 -2.93 2.36
N LEU A 495 32.48 -2.11 1.35
CA LEU A 495 33.07 -2.50 0.08
C LEU A 495 34.47 -1.89 -0.03
N ASN A 496 35.48 -2.73 -0.21
CA ASN A 496 36.88 -2.29 -0.24
C ASN A 496 37.33 -1.49 1.01
N GLY A 497 36.65 -1.72 2.16
CA GLY A 497 36.92 -1.01 3.42
C GLY A 497 36.13 0.30 3.60
N GLU A 498 35.39 0.74 2.61
CA GLU A 498 34.51 1.91 2.68
C GLU A 498 33.08 1.47 2.99
N GLN A 499 32.42 2.17 3.91
CA GLN A 499 31.02 1.92 4.26
C GLN A 499 30.11 2.39 3.14
N VAL A 500 29.14 1.54 2.78
CA VAL A 500 28.04 1.90 1.87
C VAL A 500 26.80 2.13 2.72
N ASP A 501 26.49 3.38 2.99
CA ASP A 501 25.39 3.80 3.87
C ASP A 501 24.02 3.29 3.39
N ALA A 502 23.79 3.27 2.10
CA ALA A 502 22.56 2.75 1.48
C ALA A 502 22.37 1.22 1.67
N LEU A 503 23.40 0.50 2.10
CA LEU A 503 23.36 -0.94 2.43
C LEU A 503 23.50 -1.20 3.93
N SER A 504 23.27 -0.21 4.77
CA SER A 504 23.24 -0.37 6.23
C SER A 504 21.86 -0.82 6.70
N PHE A 505 21.81 -1.68 7.73
CA PHE A 505 20.58 -2.26 8.28
C PHE A 505 20.55 -2.16 9.80
N ILE A 506 19.34 -2.09 10.35
CA ILE A 506 19.08 -2.34 11.76
C ILE A 506 18.53 -3.76 11.88
N VAL A 507 19.25 -4.62 12.61
CA VAL A 507 18.93 -6.05 12.72
C VAL A 507 19.00 -6.52 14.18
N HIS A 508 18.27 -7.58 14.50
CA HIS A 508 18.37 -8.20 15.80
C HIS A 508 19.76 -8.84 15.97
N ARG A 509 20.39 -8.62 17.13
CA ARG A 509 21.78 -9.02 17.40
C ARG A 509 22.04 -10.51 17.16
N GLU A 510 21.11 -11.37 17.53
CA GLU A 510 21.25 -12.83 17.39
C GLU A 510 21.27 -13.27 15.93
N PHE A 511 20.53 -12.59 15.06
CA PHE A 511 20.44 -12.91 13.64
C PHE A 511 21.43 -12.14 12.76
N ALA A 512 22.16 -11.18 13.33
CA ALA A 512 23.04 -10.29 12.58
C ALA A 512 24.14 -11.05 11.81
N TYR A 513 24.72 -12.10 12.40
CA TYR A 513 25.73 -12.90 11.73
C TYR A 513 25.18 -13.64 10.51
N GLN A 514 24.06 -14.32 10.66
CA GLN A 514 23.44 -15.09 9.58
C GLN A 514 22.99 -14.16 8.43
N ARG A 515 22.30 -13.07 8.75
CA ARG A 515 21.91 -12.06 7.77
C ARG A 515 23.11 -11.44 7.06
N GLY A 516 24.14 -11.04 7.81
CA GLY A 516 25.36 -10.48 7.24
C GLY A 516 26.07 -11.45 6.29
N LYS A 517 26.08 -12.75 6.59
CA LYS A 517 26.64 -13.77 5.73
C LYS A 517 25.89 -13.89 4.41
N VAL A 518 24.57 -14.01 4.46
CA VAL A 518 23.70 -14.10 3.26
C VAL A 518 23.87 -12.88 2.36
N ILE A 519 23.83 -11.68 2.93
CA ILE A 519 23.99 -10.42 2.20
C ILE A 519 25.35 -10.36 1.50
N VAL A 520 26.42 -10.67 2.21
CA VAL A 520 27.79 -10.62 1.65
C VAL A 520 27.97 -11.64 0.53
N GLU A 521 27.40 -12.84 0.65
CA GLU A 521 27.41 -13.88 -0.39
C GLU A 521 26.61 -13.46 -1.64
N LYS A 522 25.44 -12.83 -1.46
CA LYS A 522 24.63 -12.29 -2.57
C LYS A 522 25.36 -11.15 -3.29
N LEU A 523 25.88 -10.18 -2.55
CA LEU A 523 26.66 -9.08 -3.13
C LEU A 523 27.87 -9.56 -3.93
N LYS A 524 28.55 -10.63 -3.45
CA LYS A 524 29.66 -11.24 -4.19
C LYS A 524 29.24 -11.81 -5.53
N LYS A 525 28.02 -12.33 -5.67
CA LYS A 525 27.50 -12.86 -6.94
C LYS A 525 27.14 -11.74 -7.93
N LEU A 526 26.67 -10.61 -7.44
CA LEU A 526 26.09 -9.51 -8.23
C LEU A 526 27.09 -8.43 -8.61
N ILE A 527 28.01 -8.09 -7.70
CA ILE A 527 29.02 -7.07 -7.99
C ILE A 527 30.02 -7.62 -9.01
N PRO A 528 30.23 -6.93 -10.16
CA PRO A 528 31.11 -7.39 -11.20
C PRO A 528 32.58 -7.39 -10.77
N LYS A 529 33.35 -8.37 -11.26
CA LYS A 529 34.80 -8.44 -11.02
C LYS A 529 35.49 -7.22 -11.61
N GLN A 530 36.35 -6.59 -10.82
CA GLN A 530 37.17 -5.47 -11.28
C GLN A 530 38.66 -5.85 -11.40
N GLN A 531 39.50 -4.89 -11.78
CA GLN A 531 40.95 -5.07 -11.95
C GLN A 531 41.68 -5.32 -10.63
N PHE A 532 41.02 -5.03 -9.50
CA PHE A 532 41.52 -5.23 -8.14
C PHE A 532 40.58 -6.12 -7.33
N GLU A 533 41.06 -6.58 -6.20
CA GLU A 533 40.29 -7.41 -5.27
C GLU A 533 39.35 -6.54 -4.44
N ILE A 534 38.08 -6.94 -4.35
CA ILE A 534 37.06 -6.23 -3.59
C ILE A 534 36.68 -7.11 -2.39
N PRO A 535 37.13 -6.78 -1.18
CA PRO A 535 36.57 -7.36 0.04
C PRO A 535 35.19 -6.77 0.29
N ILE A 536 34.21 -7.64 0.55
CA ILE A 536 32.86 -7.32 0.98
C ILE A 536 32.76 -7.77 2.42
N GLN A 537 32.36 -6.87 3.32
CA GLN A 537 32.37 -7.15 4.76
C GLN A 537 31.05 -6.66 5.38
N ALA A 538 30.47 -7.47 6.27
CA ALA A 538 29.42 -7.03 7.17
C ALA A 538 30.05 -6.78 8.55
N ALA A 539 29.74 -5.62 9.15
CA ALA A 539 30.32 -5.19 10.41
C ALA A 539 29.26 -4.64 11.37
N ILE A 540 29.47 -4.83 12.67
CA ILE A 540 28.72 -4.17 13.75
C ILE A 540 29.71 -3.28 14.48
N GLY A 541 29.55 -1.96 14.29
CA GLY A 541 30.56 -1.00 14.71
C GLY A 541 31.92 -1.34 14.07
N ASN A 542 32.96 -1.51 14.89
CA ASN A 542 34.31 -1.85 14.41
C ASN A 542 34.57 -3.36 14.22
N LYS A 543 33.58 -4.21 14.54
CA LYS A 543 33.76 -5.67 14.49
C LYS A 543 33.18 -6.23 13.19
N ILE A 544 34.04 -6.77 12.33
CA ILE A 544 33.64 -7.52 11.15
C ILE A 544 33.07 -8.88 11.61
N ILE A 545 31.80 -9.15 11.19
CA ILE A 545 31.08 -10.38 11.53
C ILE A 545 31.09 -11.38 10.37
N SER A 546 31.11 -10.90 9.12
CA SER A 546 31.18 -11.74 7.93
C SER A 546 32.02 -11.08 6.85
N ARG A 547 32.70 -11.88 6.04
CA ARG A 547 33.55 -11.38 4.94
C ARG A 547 33.56 -12.34 3.78
N GLU A 548 33.40 -11.77 2.60
CA GLU A 548 33.65 -12.42 1.33
C GLU A 548 34.55 -11.56 0.44
N THR A 549 35.11 -12.14 -0.61
CA THR A 549 36.05 -11.42 -1.45
C THR A 549 35.81 -11.73 -2.94
N ILE A 550 35.64 -10.68 -3.73
CA ILE A 550 35.62 -10.78 -5.20
C ILE A 550 37.05 -10.72 -5.71
N LYS A 551 37.53 -11.81 -6.32
CA LYS A 551 38.88 -11.88 -6.86
C LYS A 551 39.05 -10.93 -8.05
N ALA A 552 40.18 -10.24 -8.13
CA ALA A 552 40.54 -9.38 -9.23
C ALA A 552 40.54 -10.13 -10.58
N MET A 553 40.15 -9.45 -11.65
CA MET A 553 40.33 -9.95 -13.00
C MET A 553 41.83 -10.25 -13.26
N ARG A 554 42.14 -11.44 -13.74
CA ARG A 554 43.51 -11.84 -14.05
C ARG A 554 43.77 -11.65 -15.55
N LYS A 555 44.69 -10.75 -15.89
CA LYS A 555 45.29 -10.71 -17.21
C LYS A 555 46.52 -11.60 -17.21
N ASN A 556 46.61 -12.56 -18.12
CA ASN A 556 47.78 -13.41 -18.23
C ASN A 556 48.97 -12.61 -18.79
N VAL A 557 49.70 -11.93 -17.93
CA VAL A 557 50.87 -11.13 -18.29
C VAL A 557 52.06 -11.97 -18.74
N LEU A 558 52.00 -13.27 -18.47
CA LEU A 558 53.04 -14.23 -18.83
C LEU A 558 52.83 -14.87 -20.22
N ALA A 559 51.68 -14.69 -20.86
CA ALA A 559 51.37 -15.28 -22.17
C ALA A 559 52.36 -14.90 -23.29
N LYS A 560 53.00 -13.73 -23.14
CA LYS A 560 54.02 -13.26 -24.10
C LYS A 560 55.48 -13.59 -23.67
N CYS A 561 55.67 -14.35 -22.62
CA CYS A 561 57.01 -14.74 -22.14
C CYS A 561 57.39 -16.10 -22.70
N TYR A 562 58.07 -16.11 -23.83
CA TYR A 562 58.67 -17.31 -24.38
C TYR A 562 60.00 -17.64 -23.62
N GLY A 563 60.17 -18.90 -23.18
CA GLY A 563 61.39 -19.40 -22.54
C GLY A 563 61.43 -19.28 -21.02
N GLY A 564 62.46 -19.88 -20.38
CA GLY A 564 62.59 -20.09 -18.95
C GLY A 564 63.09 -18.90 -18.12
N ASP A 565 62.97 -17.65 -18.60
CA ASP A 565 63.39 -16.46 -17.82
C ASP A 565 62.50 -16.21 -16.60
N ILE A 566 62.87 -16.84 -15.51
CA ILE A 566 62.18 -16.77 -14.21
C ILE A 566 62.22 -15.34 -13.64
N SER A 567 63.33 -14.63 -13.85
CA SER A 567 63.51 -13.26 -13.31
C SER A 567 62.55 -12.29 -13.98
N ARG A 568 62.34 -12.38 -15.28
CA ARG A 568 61.40 -11.56 -16.03
C ARG A 568 59.96 -11.86 -15.66
N LYS A 569 59.61 -13.15 -15.54
CA LYS A 569 58.27 -13.58 -15.07
C LYS A 569 57.95 -13.00 -13.68
N ARG A 570 58.90 -13.07 -12.75
CA ARG A 570 58.74 -12.53 -11.40
C ARG A 570 58.55 -11.00 -11.38
N LYS A 571 59.37 -10.25 -12.15
CA LYS A 571 59.21 -8.80 -12.29
C LYS A 571 57.87 -8.37 -12.89
N LEU A 572 57.36 -9.12 -13.87
CA LEU A 572 56.04 -8.84 -14.47
C LEU A 572 54.90 -9.09 -13.49
N LEU A 573 54.97 -10.16 -12.71
CA LEU A 573 54.00 -10.46 -11.63
C LEU A 573 54.02 -9.41 -10.52
N GLU A 574 55.22 -8.98 -10.10
CA GLU A 574 55.40 -7.93 -9.10
C GLU A 574 54.85 -6.58 -9.59
N LYS A 575 55.11 -6.22 -10.87
CA LYS A 575 54.56 -5.01 -11.52
C LYS A 575 53.03 -5.05 -11.60
N GLN A 576 52.47 -6.22 -11.91
CA GLN A 576 51.03 -6.44 -11.93
C GLN A 576 50.43 -6.28 -10.51
N LYS A 577 51.08 -6.85 -9.51
CA LYS A 577 50.67 -6.73 -8.10
C LYS A 577 50.66 -5.27 -7.62
N LYS A 578 51.74 -4.53 -7.83
CA LYS A 578 51.82 -3.10 -7.50
C LYS A 578 50.82 -2.26 -8.26
N GLY A 579 50.56 -2.59 -9.54
CA GLY A 579 49.52 -1.90 -10.35
C GLY A 579 48.13 -2.12 -9.76
N LYS A 580 47.80 -3.34 -9.33
CA LYS A 580 46.49 -3.65 -8.70
C LYS A 580 46.36 -2.99 -7.32
N GLU A 581 47.43 -2.93 -6.52
CA GLU A 581 47.44 -2.21 -5.24
C GLU A 581 47.17 -0.70 -5.42
N ARG A 582 47.75 -0.07 -6.45
CA ARG A 582 47.47 1.32 -6.79
C ARG A 582 46.04 1.54 -7.25
N MET A 583 45.51 0.65 -8.12
CA MET A 583 44.12 0.71 -8.56
C MET A 583 43.14 0.51 -7.41
N LYS A 584 43.46 -0.33 -6.45
CA LYS A 584 42.66 -0.55 -5.24
C LYS A 584 42.58 0.71 -4.37
N ALA A 585 43.65 1.50 -4.31
CA ALA A 585 43.72 2.73 -3.50
C ALA A 585 42.97 3.92 -4.13
N VAL A 586 42.65 3.87 -5.42
CA VAL A 586 42.02 4.98 -6.18
C VAL A 586 40.67 4.60 -6.77
N GLY A 587 40.37 3.31 -6.89
CA GLY A 587 39.15 2.81 -7.54
C GLY A 587 37.96 2.81 -6.61
N SER A 588 36.90 3.52 -6.98
CA SER A 588 35.56 3.35 -6.40
C SER A 588 34.94 2.05 -6.91
N VAL A 589 34.17 1.38 -6.05
CA VAL A 589 33.41 0.18 -6.43
C VAL A 589 32.03 0.62 -6.87
N GLU A 590 31.71 0.46 -8.16
CA GLU A 590 30.34 0.64 -8.63
C GLU A 590 29.46 -0.52 -8.16
N VAL A 591 28.38 -0.21 -7.46
CA VAL A 591 27.38 -1.16 -7.01
C VAL A 591 26.22 -1.13 -8.02
N PRO A 592 25.94 -2.25 -8.73
CA PRO A 592 24.81 -2.29 -9.66
C PRO A 592 23.47 -2.15 -8.91
N GLN A 593 22.46 -1.62 -9.59
CA GLN A 593 21.10 -1.50 -9.04
C GLN A 593 20.57 -2.84 -8.52
N ASP A 594 20.78 -3.92 -9.27
CA ASP A 594 20.38 -5.27 -8.87
C ASP A 594 20.97 -5.71 -7.52
N ALA A 595 22.12 -5.18 -7.12
CA ALA A 595 22.72 -5.47 -5.83
C ALA A 595 21.94 -4.86 -4.66
N PHE A 596 21.38 -3.66 -4.83
CA PHE A 596 20.50 -3.05 -3.84
C PHE A 596 19.19 -3.82 -3.72
N MET A 597 18.59 -4.20 -4.85
CA MET A 597 17.33 -4.97 -4.90
C MET A 597 17.49 -6.40 -4.36
N ALA A 598 18.60 -7.06 -4.65
CA ALA A 598 18.83 -8.44 -4.22
C ALA A 598 19.08 -8.58 -2.72
N VAL A 599 19.56 -7.51 -2.07
CA VAL A 599 19.68 -7.46 -0.62
C VAL A 599 18.30 -7.43 0.05
N LEU A 600 17.26 -6.96 -0.67
CA LEU A 600 15.86 -6.93 -0.21
C LEU A 600 15.21 -8.31 -0.21
N LYS A 601 15.58 -9.19 -1.14
CA LYS A 601 15.06 -10.56 -1.26
C LYS A 601 15.98 -11.52 -0.51
N MET A 602 15.66 -11.78 0.74
CA MET A 602 16.43 -12.73 1.57
C MET A 602 15.94 -14.17 1.37
N ASP A 603 15.85 -14.64 0.13
CA ASP A 603 15.63 -16.05 -0.13
C ASP A 603 16.84 -16.83 0.39
N GLU A 604 16.63 -17.65 1.40
CA GLU A 604 17.53 -18.73 1.75
C GLU A 604 17.39 -19.82 0.69
N GLU A 605 18.48 -20.10 -0.08
CA GLU A 605 18.65 -21.37 -0.76
C GLU A 605 18.85 -22.49 0.24
#